data_357d70c36de6be5fe6717b9ef858896e
#
_entry.id   357d70c36de6be5fe6717b9ef858896e
#
_cell.length_a   1.000
_cell.length_b   1.000
_cell.length_c   1.000
_cell.angle_alpha   90.00
_cell.angle_beta   90.00
_cell.angle_gamma   90.00
#
_symmetry.space_group_name_H-M   'P 1'
#
loop_
_entity.id
_entity.type
_entity.pdbx_description
1 polymer ?
#
loop_
_entity_poly.entity_id
_entity_poly.type
_entity_poly.pdbx_seq_one_letter_code
_entity_poly.pdbx_strand_id
1 'polypeptide(L)'
;MKKPDLGSGDFLKAGVINVDVRSAIKPDIEHDLSTFPYPFADDHFDHMESDHCLEHLPNPFAAMREVHRIAKNGESVFILVPHFSCGFTHAEHKAGFDVTFPYYFRRDFKGGYQGVEFDTEGVKLHWFAQPYFKRTVLSPPVFWIARGMGAFFPFFANLSPFLCSRFWCFWVGGFEEVEFRLRAKKNG
;
A
#
# COMPACT_ATOMS: atom_id res chain seq x y z
N MET A 1 8.66 17.32 10.73
CA MET A 1 8.58 16.10 9.92
C MET A 1 7.41 16.26 8.97
N LYS A 2 7.68 16.31 7.66
CA LYS A 2 6.64 16.48 6.64
C LYS A 2 6.18 15.12 6.17
N LYS A 3 4.87 14.87 6.25
CA LYS A 3 4.28 13.57 5.94
C LYS A 3 3.04 13.76 5.08
N PRO A 4 3.00 13.31 3.83
CA PRO A 4 1.78 13.21 3.05
C PRO A 4 1.09 11.85 3.28
N ASP A 5 -0.22 11.87 3.17
CA ASP A 5 -1.10 10.71 3.01
C ASP A 5 -1.67 10.76 1.57
N LEU A 6 -1.17 9.90 0.71
CA LEU A 6 -1.49 9.88 -0.70
C LEU A 6 -2.74 9.04 -0.97
N GLY A 7 -3.83 9.68 -1.40
CA GLY A 7 -5.14 9.05 -1.56
C GLY A 7 -5.83 8.92 -0.21
N SER A 8 -5.91 10.01 0.57
CA SER A 8 -6.42 10.01 1.96
C SER A 8 -7.87 9.54 2.10
N GLY A 9 -8.65 9.58 1.01
CA GLY A 9 -10.03 9.14 1.06
C GLY A 9 -10.86 9.91 2.10
N ASP A 10 -11.86 9.25 2.66
CA ASP A 10 -12.72 9.83 3.71
C ASP A 10 -12.06 9.84 5.10
N PHE A 11 -10.80 9.39 5.20
CA PHE A 11 -10.08 9.23 6.47
C PHE A 11 -8.95 10.24 6.63
N LEU A 12 -9.30 11.53 6.58
CA LEU A 12 -8.32 12.60 6.78
C LEU A 12 -7.59 12.46 8.11
N LYS A 13 -6.27 12.46 8.07
CA LYS A 13 -5.40 12.30 9.24
C LYS A 13 -4.92 13.66 9.73
N ALA A 14 -4.99 13.90 11.04
CA ALA A 14 -4.43 15.12 11.65
C ALA A 14 -2.90 15.08 11.64
N GLY A 15 -2.27 16.21 11.32
CA GLY A 15 -0.80 16.36 11.37
C GLY A 15 -0.05 15.77 10.18
N VAL A 16 -0.76 15.38 9.12
CA VAL A 16 -0.21 14.98 7.82
C VAL A 16 -0.81 15.85 6.72
N ILE A 17 -0.21 15.87 5.55
CA ILE A 17 -0.75 16.54 4.36
C ILE A 17 -1.61 15.54 3.61
N ASN A 18 -2.93 15.68 3.71
CA ASN A 18 -3.88 14.81 3.03
C ASN A 18 -3.99 15.20 1.57
N VAL A 19 -3.74 14.26 0.67
CA VAL A 19 -3.79 14.46 -0.79
C VAL A 19 -4.86 13.55 -1.38
N ASP A 20 -5.83 14.11 -2.09
CA ASP A 20 -6.89 13.34 -2.76
C ASP A 20 -7.42 14.11 -3.98
N VAL A 21 -7.99 13.40 -4.94
CA VAL A 21 -8.62 14.01 -6.13
C VAL A 21 -10.00 14.58 -5.82
N ARG A 22 -10.65 14.13 -4.74
CA ARG A 22 -12.03 14.49 -4.39
C ARG A 22 -12.08 15.77 -3.56
N SER A 23 -12.40 16.89 -4.18
CA SER A 23 -12.59 18.17 -3.49
C SER A 23 -13.65 18.14 -2.38
N ALA A 24 -14.66 17.26 -2.52
CA ALA A 24 -15.76 17.13 -1.55
C ALA A 24 -15.31 16.74 -0.14
N ILE A 25 -14.21 16.00 0.01
CA ILE A 25 -13.65 15.62 1.31
C ILE A 25 -12.74 16.70 1.91
N LYS A 26 -12.45 17.77 1.16
CA LYS A 26 -11.59 18.90 1.56
C LYS A 26 -10.18 18.43 1.99
N PRO A 27 -9.43 17.76 1.10
CA PRO A 27 -8.05 17.41 1.39
C PRO A 27 -7.21 18.69 1.51
N ASP A 28 -6.01 18.58 2.12
CA ASP A 28 -5.08 19.72 2.19
C ASP A 28 -4.57 20.10 0.79
N ILE A 29 -4.44 19.10 -0.09
CA ILE A 29 -4.07 19.29 -1.50
C ILE A 29 -4.99 18.43 -2.37
N GLU A 30 -5.73 19.11 -3.26
CA GLU A 30 -6.52 18.46 -4.30
C GLU A 30 -5.61 18.14 -5.49
N HIS A 31 -5.36 16.84 -5.71
CA HIS A 31 -4.51 16.39 -6.81
C HIS A 31 -4.88 14.97 -7.25
N ASP A 32 -4.98 14.77 -8.57
CA ASP A 32 -5.13 13.45 -9.16
C ASP A 32 -3.77 12.74 -9.25
N LEU A 33 -3.60 11.70 -8.43
CA LEU A 33 -2.36 10.91 -8.36
C LEU A 33 -2.07 10.10 -9.64
N SER A 34 -2.96 10.12 -10.63
CA SER A 34 -2.69 9.62 -11.97
C SER A 34 -2.04 10.65 -12.91
N THR A 35 -1.96 11.92 -12.48
CA THR A 35 -1.31 13.01 -13.22
C THR A 35 0.05 13.36 -12.66
N PHE A 36 1.00 13.64 -13.53
CA PHE A 36 2.41 13.86 -13.18
C PHE A 36 2.94 15.18 -13.78
N PRO A 37 3.91 15.85 -13.12
CA PRO A 37 4.48 15.52 -11.81
C PRO A 37 3.54 15.87 -10.65
N TYR A 38 3.76 15.24 -9.47
CA TYR A 38 3.06 15.65 -8.26
C TYR A 38 3.47 17.07 -7.83
N PRO A 39 2.57 17.85 -7.19
CA PRO A 39 2.80 19.27 -6.89
C PRO A 39 3.75 19.49 -5.69
N PHE A 40 4.79 18.69 -5.62
CA PHE A 40 5.81 18.73 -4.57
C PHE A 40 7.21 18.78 -5.18
N ALA A 41 8.12 19.48 -4.48
CA ALA A 41 9.53 19.48 -4.84
C ALA A 41 10.17 18.10 -4.64
N ASP A 42 11.30 17.88 -5.28
CA ASP A 42 12.15 16.72 -5.04
C ASP A 42 12.64 16.75 -3.58
N ASP A 43 12.87 15.58 -3.00
CA ASP A 43 13.43 15.42 -1.65
C ASP A 43 12.67 16.23 -0.57
N HIS A 44 11.34 16.23 -0.64
CA HIS A 44 10.50 17.07 0.20
C HIS A 44 10.07 16.41 1.51
N PHE A 45 9.79 15.09 1.48
CA PHE A 45 9.13 14.39 2.56
C PHE A 45 10.06 13.47 3.36
N ASP A 46 9.85 13.45 4.69
CA ASP A 46 10.59 12.61 5.64
C ASP A 46 9.90 11.23 5.85
N HIS A 47 8.63 11.12 5.51
CA HIS A 47 7.84 9.89 5.58
C HIS A 47 6.65 10.03 4.65
N MET A 48 6.19 8.94 4.06
CA MET A 48 4.98 8.95 3.22
C MET A 48 4.11 7.73 3.51
N GLU A 49 2.80 7.93 3.38
CA GLU A 49 1.80 6.88 3.53
C GLU A 49 0.90 6.84 2.29
N SER A 50 0.46 5.65 1.91
CA SER A 50 -0.58 5.42 0.92
C SER A 50 -1.37 4.18 1.33
N ASP A 51 -2.64 4.36 1.60
CA ASP A 51 -3.54 3.34 2.12
C ASP A 51 -4.71 3.18 1.14
N HIS A 52 -4.82 2.00 0.50
CA HIS A 52 -5.86 1.70 -0.48
C HIS A 52 -6.01 2.75 -1.60
N CYS A 53 -4.90 3.12 -2.23
CA CYS A 53 -4.88 4.09 -3.32
C CYS A 53 -4.24 3.55 -4.60
N LEU A 54 -3.09 2.89 -4.51
CA LEU A 54 -2.32 2.48 -5.69
C LEU A 54 -3.08 1.53 -6.61
N GLU A 55 -3.98 0.70 -6.07
CA GLU A 55 -4.82 -0.23 -6.85
C GLU A 55 -5.81 0.46 -7.78
N HIS A 56 -6.18 1.70 -7.47
CA HIS A 56 -7.08 2.51 -8.28
C HIS A 56 -6.36 3.28 -9.40
N LEU A 57 -5.03 3.37 -9.32
CA LEU A 57 -4.25 4.11 -10.32
C LEU A 57 -4.03 3.29 -11.61
N PRO A 58 -4.13 3.91 -12.78
CA PRO A 58 -3.88 3.22 -14.04
C PRO A 58 -2.42 2.78 -14.22
N ASN A 59 -1.49 3.45 -13.56
CA ASN A 59 -0.06 3.13 -13.59
C ASN A 59 0.59 3.32 -12.21
N PRO A 60 0.50 2.30 -11.33
CA PRO A 60 1.09 2.38 -10.00
C PRO A 60 2.62 2.52 -10.01
N PHE A 61 3.30 2.04 -11.07
CA PHE A 61 4.75 2.22 -11.19
C PHE A 61 5.14 3.68 -11.47
N ALA A 62 4.33 4.42 -12.25
CA ALA A 62 4.55 5.85 -12.45
C ALA A 62 4.34 6.61 -11.14
N ALA A 63 3.30 6.28 -10.38
CA ALA A 63 3.08 6.84 -9.03
C ALA A 63 4.27 6.56 -8.11
N MET A 64 4.82 5.33 -8.11
CA MET A 64 5.99 5.00 -7.30
C MET A 64 7.26 5.74 -7.72
N ARG A 65 7.43 6.08 -9.00
CA ARG A 65 8.54 6.96 -9.44
C ARG A 65 8.40 8.37 -8.87
N GLU A 66 7.19 8.91 -8.81
CA GLU A 66 6.92 10.21 -8.18
C GLU A 66 7.10 10.14 -6.66
N VAL A 67 6.59 9.08 -6.01
CA VAL A 67 6.85 8.82 -4.59
C VAL A 67 8.35 8.84 -4.31
N HIS A 68 9.15 8.17 -5.14
CA HIS A 68 10.61 8.18 -5.01
C HIS A 68 11.20 9.58 -5.21
N ARG A 69 10.72 10.35 -6.19
CA ARG A 69 11.20 11.72 -6.46
C ARG A 69 11.00 12.64 -5.26
N ILE A 70 9.80 12.61 -4.67
CA ILE A 70 9.43 13.52 -3.59
C ILE A 70 9.88 13.06 -2.19
N ALA A 71 10.21 11.76 -2.01
CA ALA A 71 10.84 11.25 -0.80
C ALA A 71 12.28 11.75 -0.68
N LYS A 72 12.73 12.09 0.51
CA LYS A 72 14.17 12.26 0.77
C LYS A 72 14.89 10.92 0.72
N ASN A 73 16.18 10.94 0.43
CA ASN A 73 16.97 9.72 0.43
C ASN A 73 17.01 9.08 1.82
N GLY A 74 16.76 7.77 1.87
CA GLY A 74 16.77 6.99 3.11
C GLY A 74 15.49 7.10 3.93
N GLU A 75 14.49 7.84 3.49
CA GLU A 75 13.25 8.01 4.23
C GLU A 75 12.20 6.93 3.91
N SER A 76 11.29 6.73 4.84
CA SER A 76 10.35 5.62 4.82
C SER A 76 9.09 5.89 4.01
N VAL A 77 8.61 4.86 3.31
CA VAL A 77 7.37 4.84 2.56
C VAL A 77 6.53 3.65 3.02
N PHE A 78 5.36 3.91 3.54
CA PHE A 78 4.38 2.91 3.94
C PHE A 78 3.29 2.79 2.88
N ILE A 79 3.04 1.57 2.41
CA ILE A 79 2.01 1.28 1.42
C ILE A 79 1.17 0.11 1.91
N LEU A 80 -0.14 0.31 1.93
CA LEU A 80 -1.13 -0.72 2.19
C LEU A 80 -2.04 -0.84 0.98
N VAL A 81 -2.15 -2.04 0.41
CA VAL A 81 -2.97 -2.33 -0.79
C VAL A 81 -3.65 -3.69 -0.65
N PRO A 82 -4.77 -3.92 -1.36
CA PRO A 82 -5.40 -5.23 -1.40
C PRO A 82 -4.45 -6.29 -1.99
N HIS A 83 -4.39 -7.44 -1.33
CA HIS A 83 -3.67 -8.58 -1.87
C HIS A 83 -4.45 -9.19 -3.04
N PHE A 84 -3.77 -9.65 -4.09
CA PHE A 84 -4.40 -10.15 -5.32
C PHE A 84 -5.48 -11.22 -5.06
N SER A 85 -5.32 -12.04 -4.02
CA SER A 85 -6.24 -13.13 -3.72
C SER A 85 -7.64 -12.67 -3.29
N CYS A 86 -7.79 -11.41 -2.88
CA CYS A 86 -9.08 -10.76 -2.60
C CYS A 86 -9.29 -9.47 -3.42
N GLY A 87 -8.22 -8.82 -3.85
CA GLY A 87 -8.27 -7.49 -4.46
C GLY A 87 -9.00 -7.42 -5.80
N PHE A 88 -8.99 -8.48 -6.60
CA PHE A 88 -9.67 -8.50 -7.92
C PHE A 88 -11.19 -8.58 -7.86
N THR A 89 -11.77 -8.74 -6.70
CA THR A 89 -13.24 -8.76 -6.56
C THR A 89 -13.86 -7.36 -6.55
N HIS A 90 -13.05 -6.31 -6.38
CA HIS A 90 -13.52 -4.92 -6.39
C HIS A 90 -13.43 -4.34 -7.82
N ALA A 91 -14.58 -3.88 -8.34
CA ALA A 91 -14.70 -3.45 -9.74
C ALA A 91 -13.83 -2.24 -10.13
N GLU A 92 -13.44 -1.41 -9.16
CA GLU A 92 -12.64 -0.20 -9.39
C GLU A 92 -11.13 -0.44 -9.31
N HIS A 93 -10.70 -1.64 -8.90
CA HIS A 93 -9.27 -1.97 -8.84
C HIS A 93 -8.73 -2.23 -10.24
N LYS A 94 -7.70 -1.48 -10.63
CA LYS A 94 -7.02 -1.56 -11.92
C LYS A 94 -5.74 -2.40 -11.87
N ALA A 95 -5.14 -2.52 -10.67
CA ALA A 95 -3.92 -3.28 -10.44
C ALA A 95 -4.07 -4.26 -9.27
N GLY A 96 -3.49 -5.44 -9.43
CA GLY A 96 -3.38 -6.43 -8.36
C GLY A 96 -1.96 -6.43 -7.79
N PHE A 97 -1.86 -6.60 -6.47
CA PHE A 97 -0.59 -6.61 -5.76
C PHE A 97 -0.35 -7.93 -5.06
N ASP A 98 0.91 -8.34 -5.05
CA ASP A 98 1.38 -9.44 -4.22
C ASP A 98 2.72 -9.07 -3.56
N VAL A 99 3.27 -9.97 -2.78
CA VAL A 99 4.53 -9.77 -2.05
C VAL A 99 5.74 -9.50 -2.94
N THR A 100 5.63 -9.67 -4.26
CA THR A 100 6.73 -9.44 -5.22
C THR A 100 6.74 -8.00 -5.76
N PHE A 101 5.74 -7.18 -5.46
CA PHE A 101 5.69 -5.80 -5.93
C PHE A 101 6.97 -5.00 -5.62
N PRO A 102 7.61 -5.10 -4.43
CA PRO A 102 8.86 -4.41 -4.15
C PRO A 102 10.04 -4.83 -5.04
N TYR A 103 10.00 -6.00 -5.64
CA TYR A 103 11.10 -6.49 -6.50
C TYR A 103 11.29 -5.63 -7.74
N TYR A 104 10.22 -5.02 -8.26
CA TYR A 104 10.28 -4.10 -9.41
C TYR A 104 11.13 -2.83 -9.13
N PHE A 105 11.45 -2.58 -7.88
CA PHE A 105 12.29 -1.45 -7.45
C PHE A 105 13.71 -1.89 -7.04
N ARG A 106 14.09 -3.08 -7.41
CA ARG A 106 15.45 -3.59 -7.21
C ARG A 106 16.17 -3.62 -8.56
N ARG A 107 17.36 -3.02 -8.62
CA ARG A 107 18.14 -2.91 -9.85
C ARG A 107 18.53 -4.29 -10.42
N ASP A 108 18.70 -5.29 -9.56
CA ASP A 108 19.07 -6.66 -9.95
C ASP A 108 17.85 -7.50 -10.43
N PHE A 109 16.63 -6.97 -10.34
CA PHE A 109 15.44 -7.69 -10.74
C PHE A 109 15.27 -7.74 -12.27
N LYS A 110 15.51 -8.91 -12.84
CA LYS A 110 15.40 -9.14 -14.29
C LYS A 110 13.96 -9.15 -14.83
N GLY A 111 12.97 -9.16 -13.94
CA GLY A 111 11.54 -9.19 -14.27
C GLY A 111 10.92 -7.84 -14.60
N GLY A 112 11.70 -6.76 -14.71
CA GLY A 112 11.19 -5.46 -15.11
C GLY A 112 11.45 -4.33 -14.11
N TYR A 113 12.71 -4.03 -13.82
CA TYR A 113 13.13 -2.90 -13.01
C TYR A 113 12.51 -1.57 -13.48
N GLN A 114 11.93 -0.78 -12.58
CA GLN A 114 11.15 0.41 -12.87
C GLN A 114 11.94 1.74 -12.86
N GLY A 115 13.26 1.68 -12.81
CA GLY A 115 14.13 2.86 -12.92
C GLY A 115 14.39 3.61 -11.62
N VAL A 116 13.72 3.22 -10.52
CA VAL A 116 13.92 3.78 -9.18
C VAL A 116 14.14 2.67 -8.16
N GLU A 117 14.91 2.93 -7.12
CA GLU A 117 15.25 1.93 -6.11
C GLU A 117 14.58 2.21 -4.77
N PHE A 118 14.04 1.13 -4.18
CA PHE A 118 13.60 1.11 -2.79
C PHE A 118 14.21 -0.09 -2.08
N ASP A 119 14.75 0.12 -0.89
CA ASP A 119 15.08 -0.98 0.01
C ASP A 119 13.81 -1.46 0.71
N THR A 120 13.58 -2.78 0.71
CA THR A 120 12.40 -3.38 1.35
C THR A 120 12.70 -3.64 2.81
N GLU A 121 12.08 -2.92 3.73
CA GLU A 121 12.24 -3.13 5.17
C GLU A 121 11.31 -4.20 5.73
N GLY A 122 10.18 -4.44 5.08
CA GLY A 122 9.23 -5.46 5.49
C GLY A 122 8.08 -5.62 4.53
N VAL A 123 7.54 -6.84 4.51
CA VAL A 123 6.30 -7.20 3.81
C VAL A 123 5.45 -7.99 4.78
N LYS A 124 4.17 -7.61 4.94
CA LYS A 124 3.23 -8.31 5.81
C LYS A 124 1.93 -8.60 5.08
N LEU A 125 1.38 -9.76 5.36
CA LEU A 125 0.07 -10.19 4.90
C LEU A 125 -0.95 -10.03 6.02
N HIS A 126 -2.10 -9.42 5.72
CA HIS A 126 -3.23 -9.23 6.63
C HIS A 126 -4.42 -10.07 6.16
N TRP A 127 -4.85 -11.02 6.98
CA TRP A 127 -6.01 -11.86 6.67
C TRP A 127 -7.33 -11.17 7.01
N PHE A 128 -7.33 -10.28 8.01
CA PHE A 128 -8.51 -9.54 8.45
C PHE A 128 -8.23 -8.04 8.37
N ALA A 129 -8.65 -7.44 7.28
CA ALA A 129 -8.51 -6.02 7.00
C ALA A 129 -9.75 -5.21 7.41
N GLN A 130 -9.62 -3.90 7.46
CA GLN A 130 -10.71 -2.92 7.64
C GLN A 130 -11.68 -3.28 8.78
N PRO A 131 -11.20 -3.50 10.02
CA PRO A 131 -12.04 -3.95 11.13
C PRO A 131 -13.18 -2.96 11.48
N TYR A 132 -12.97 -1.67 11.20
CA TYR A 132 -13.99 -0.64 11.41
C TYR A 132 -15.22 -0.87 10.53
N PHE A 133 -15.03 -1.21 9.26
CA PHE A 133 -16.12 -1.53 8.33
C PHE A 133 -16.77 -2.86 8.68
N LYS A 134 -15.99 -3.91 8.91
CA LYS A 134 -16.51 -5.24 9.25
C LYS A 134 -17.34 -5.26 10.52
N ARG A 135 -17.02 -4.37 11.47
CA ARG A 135 -17.82 -4.23 12.69
C ARG A 135 -19.26 -3.75 12.43
N THR A 136 -19.50 -3.05 11.32
CA THR A 136 -20.85 -2.56 10.97
C THR A 136 -21.70 -3.60 10.26
N VAL A 137 -21.06 -4.59 9.59
CA VAL A 137 -21.76 -5.57 8.74
C VAL A 137 -21.80 -6.97 9.34
N LEU A 138 -20.85 -7.33 10.24
CA LEU A 138 -20.82 -8.65 10.88
C LEU A 138 -21.54 -8.62 12.23
N SER A 139 -22.23 -9.74 12.55
CA SER A 139 -22.73 -9.92 13.91
C SER A 139 -21.58 -9.98 14.93
N PRO A 140 -21.80 -9.52 16.19
CA PRO A 140 -20.71 -9.44 17.17
C PRO A 140 -19.93 -10.77 17.37
N PRO A 141 -20.58 -11.96 17.49
CA PRO A 141 -19.83 -13.20 17.62
C PRO A 141 -18.93 -13.50 16.42
N VAL A 142 -19.48 -13.32 15.20
CA VAL A 142 -18.74 -13.56 13.95
C VAL A 142 -17.56 -12.60 13.83
N PHE A 143 -17.76 -11.31 14.16
CA PHE A 143 -16.68 -10.31 14.15
C PHE A 143 -15.53 -10.71 15.08
N TRP A 144 -15.82 -11.12 16.33
CA TRP A 144 -14.76 -11.46 17.28
C TRP A 144 -14.04 -12.76 16.92
N ILE A 145 -14.76 -13.75 16.37
CA ILE A 145 -14.13 -14.98 15.86
C ILE A 145 -13.21 -14.63 14.69
N ALA A 146 -13.70 -13.89 13.69
CA ALA A 146 -12.91 -13.48 12.53
C ALA A 146 -11.69 -12.64 12.93
N ARG A 147 -11.83 -11.75 13.91
CA ARG A 147 -10.73 -10.95 14.44
C ARG A 147 -9.67 -11.80 15.15
N GLY A 148 -10.10 -12.83 15.91
CA GLY A 148 -9.19 -13.79 16.52
C GLY A 148 -8.42 -14.62 15.49
N MET A 149 -9.10 -15.10 14.46
CA MET A 149 -8.49 -15.77 13.31
C MET A 149 -7.52 -14.82 12.57
N GLY A 150 -7.90 -13.54 12.45
CA GLY A 150 -7.08 -12.47 11.87
C GLY A 150 -5.80 -12.16 12.64
N ALA A 151 -5.68 -12.57 13.89
CA ALA A 151 -4.42 -12.55 14.64
C ALA A 151 -3.62 -13.85 14.44
N PHE A 152 -4.31 -14.97 14.40
CA PHE A 152 -3.69 -16.31 14.32
C PHE A 152 -3.08 -16.58 12.94
N PHE A 153 -3.83 -16.42 11.85
CA PHE A 153 -3.34 -16.75 10.51
C PHE A 153 -2.18 -15.85 10.05
N PRO A 154 -2.20 -14.52 10.23
CA PRO A 154 -1.07 -13.69 9.88
C PRO A 154 0.21 -14.01 10.64
N PHE A 155 0.13 -14.51 11.86
CA PHE A 155 1.32 -14.94 12.60
C PHE A 155 2.10 -16.01 11.81
N PHE A 156 1.44 -17.06 11.34
CA PHE A 156 2.09 -18.10 10.55
C PHE A 156 2.43 -17.64 9.13
N ALA A 157 1.53 -16.90 8.49
CA ALA A 157 1.74 -16.42 7.14
C ALA A 157 2.95 -15.50 7.02
N ASN A 158 3.18 -14.66 8.02
CA ASN A 158 4.27 -13.71 8.06
C ASN A 158 5.63 -14.32 8.51
N LEU A 159 5.68 -15.61 8.85
CA LEU A 159 6.95 -16.34 8.94
C LEU A 159 7.62 -16.47 7.56
N SER A 160 6.83 -16.59 6.49
CA SER A 160 7.29 -16.54 5.11
C SER A 160 6.20 -15.98 4.19
N PRO A 161 6.07 -14.63 4.10
CA PRO A 161 5.05 -14.01 3.26
C PRO A 161 5.12 -14.46 1.80
N PHE A 162 6.33 -14.70 1.29
CA PHE A 162 6.55 -15.19 -0.08
C PHE A 162 5.92 -16.56 -0.31
N LEU A 163 6.23 -17.56 0.52
CA LEU A 163 5.65 -18.90 0.38
C LEU A 163 4.14 -18.87 0.56
N CYS A 164 3.67 -18.09 1.52
CA CYS A 164 2.24 -17.96 1.76
C CYS A 164 1.51 -17.32 0.58
N SER A 165 2.00 -16.20 0.06
CA SER A 165 1.40 -15.50 -1.07
C SER A 165 1.47 -16.31 -2.38
N ARG A 166 2.59 -17.01 -2.64
CA ARG A 166 2.85 -17.66 -3.94
C ARG A 166 2.34 -19.10 -4.03
N PHE A 167 2.11 -19.78 -2.91
CA PHE A 167 1.67 -21.18 -2.89
C PHE A 167 0.39 -21.36 -2.11
N TRP A 168 0.35 -20.99 -0.84
CA TRP A 168 -0.77 -21.22 0.04
C TRP A 168 -2.07 -20.53 -0.42
N CYS A 169 -1.97 -19.26 -0.85
CA CYS A 169 -3.12 -18.47 -1.27
C CYS A 169 -3.88 -19.08 -2.46
N PHE A 170 -3.23 -19.89 -3.29
CA PHE A 170 -3.89 -20.54 -4.43
C PHE A 170 -4.73 -21.76 -4.00
N TRP A 171 -4.50 -22.32 -2.81
CA TRP A 171 -5.12 -23.58 -2.39
C TRP A 171 -6.12 -23.43 -1.24
N VAL A 172 -5.89 -22.50 -0.33
CA VAL A 172 -6.60 -22.46 0.97
C VAL A 172 -7.36 -21.15 1.19
N GLY A 173 -7.30 -20.23 0.29
CA GLY A 173 -7.87 -18.89 0.43
C GLY A 173 -6.82 -17.84 0.72
N GLY A 174 -7.21 -16.59 0.52
CA GLY A 174 -6.31 -15.47 0.42
C GLY A 174 -6.23 -14.60 1.65
N PHE A 175 -5.44 -13.56 1.48
CA PHE A 175 -5.31 -12.44 2.39
C PHE A 175 -6.03 -11.24 1.81
N GLU A 176 -6.53 -10.36 2.66
CA GLU A 176 -7.24 -9.17 2.21
C GLU A 176 -6.29 -8.06 1.80
N GLU A 177 -5.18 -7.89 2.54
CA GLU A 177 -4.23 -6.82 2.29
C GLU A 177 -2.78 -7.31 2.33
N VAL A 178 -1.92 -6.56 1.64
CA VAL A 178 -0.48 -6.63 1.78
C VAL A 178 0.07 -5.24 2.14
N GLU A 179 0.92 -5.21 3.15
CA GLU A 179 1.61 -4.03 3.65
C GLU A 179 3.06 -4.06 3.17
N PHE A 180 3.51 -2.98 2.59
CA PHE A 180 4.92 -2.78 2.23
C PHE A 180 5.52 -1.66 3.06
N ARG A 181 6.68 -1.92 3.62
CA ARG A 181 7.56 -0.92 4.23
C ARG A 181 8.79 -0.80 3.37
N LEU A 182 8.93 0.32 2.74
CA LEU A 182 9.98 0.61 1.79
C LEU A 182 10.81 1.80 2.29
N ARG A 183 12.03 1.88 1.82
CA ARG A 183 12.91 3.03 2.02
C ARG A 183 13.41 3.52 0.68
N ALA A 184 13.21 4.78 0.40
CA ALA A 184 13.68 5.39 -0.84
C ALA A 184 15.21 5.36 -0.88
N LYS A 185 15.78 4.82 -1.96
CA LYS A 185 17.22 4.72 -2.17
C LYS A 185 17.61 5.51 -3.40
N LYS A 186 18.28 6.64 -3.19
CA LYS A 186 18.80 7.49 -4.24
C LYS A 186 20.31 7.33 -4.29
N ASN A 187 20.80 7.03 -5.47
CA ASN A 187 22.25 7.05 -5.70
C ASN A 187 22.68 8.53 -5.72
N GLY A 188 23.63 8.88 -4.86
CA GLY A 188 24.32 10.17 -4.90
C GLY A 188 25.18 10.30 -6.16
#